data_d58ac67d36dedd9f9ced432314edfe1d
#
_entry.id   d58ac67d36dedd9f9ced432314edfe1d
#
_cell.length_a   1.000
_cell.length_b   1.000
_cell.length_c   1.000
_cell.angle_alpha   90.00
_cell.angle_beta   90.00
_cell.angle_gamma   90.00
#
_symmetry.space_group_name_H-M   'P 1'
#
loop_
_entity.id
_entity.type
_entity.pdbx_description
1 polymer ?
#
loop_
_entity_poly.entity_id
_entity_poly.type
_entity_poly.pdbx_seq_one_letter_code
_entity_poly.pdbx_strand_id
1 'polypeptide(L)'
;MFALCDVNAFYASCETVFRPDLWGKPVVVLSNNDGCVIARNAEAKALGVNMGDPWFKQKDLFRRCGVVCFSSNYELYADMSNRVMSTLEELSPRVEIYSIDEAFCDLTGVRNCRDLTDFGREIRATVLQRTHLTVGVGIAQTKTLAKLANHAAKKWQRQTGGVVDLSNLERQRKLMSALPVDDVWGIGRRISKKLDAMGIKTVLDLADTDIRFIRKHFNVVLERTVRELRGEPCLQLEEFAPTKQEIICSRSFGERITDYPSMRQAICSYAARAAEKLRSEHQYCRFISTFIKTSPFALNEPYYGNSASVKLLTPTQDSRDIINAATRSLDAIWQAGHRYQKAGVMLGDFFSQGVAQLNLFDDNAPRPGSEQLMTVMDTLNAKEGRGTLYFAGQGIQQQWQMKRAMLSPRYTTRSSDLLRVK
;
A
#
# COMPACT_ATOMS: atom_id res chain seq x y z
N MET A 1 18.83 5.84 16.14
CA MET A 1 17.84 6.91 16.38
C MET A 1 17.08 7.16 15.09
N PHE A 2 15.75 7.18 15.13
CA PHE A 2 14.91 7.32 13.95
C PHE A 2 13.96 8.49 14.07
N ALA A 3 13.70 9.19 12.95
CA ALA A 3 12.52 10.01 12.78
C ALA A 3 11.55 9.31 11.83
N LEU A 4 10.31 9.10 12.24
CA LEU A 4 9.24 8.77 11.31
C LEU A 4 8.62 10.06 10.80
N CYS A 5 8.65 10.25 9.49
CA CYS A 5 7.95 11.31 8.78
C CYS A 5 6.73 10.71 8.07
N ASP A 6 5.53 11.21 8.37
CA ASP A 6 4.28 10.68 7.84
C ASP A 6 3.38 11.82 7.38
N VAL A 7 2.98 11.81 6.12
CA VAL A 7 2.17 12.88 5.50
C VAL A 7 0.74 12.84 6.02
N ASN A 8 0.25 13.99 6.49
CA ASN A 8 -1.08 14.10 7.06
C ASN A 8 -2.17 13.93 5.99
N ALA A 9 -3.06 12.95 6.19
CA ALA A 9 -4.19 12.65 5.29
C ALA A 9 -3.78 12.60 3.80
N PHE A 10 -2.68 11.93 3.49
CA PHE A 10 -1.89 12.03 2.26
C PHE A 10 -2.73 12.18 0.99
N TYR A 11 -3.58 11.21 0.64
CA TYR A 11 -4.36 11.28 -0.61
C TYR A 11 -5.30 12.49 -0.66
N ALA A 12 -5.99 12.80 0.44
CA ALA A 12 -6.86 13.95 0.50
C ALA A 12 -6.06 15.28 0.40
N SER A 13 -4.87 15.32 0.99
CA SER A 13 -3.97 16.46 0.90
C SER A 13 -3.42 16.66 -0.51
N CYS A 14 -3.06 15.58 -1.23
CA CYS A 14 -2.65 15.67 -2.63
C CYS A 14 -3.73 16.27 -3.54
N GLU A 15 -5.01 15.96 -3.27
CA GLU A 15 -6.12 16.55 -4.04
C GLU A 15 -6.31 18.05 -3.77
N THR A 16 -6.01 18.50 -2.55
CA THR A 16 -6.22 19.91 -2.16
C THR A 16 -5.05 20.83 -2.52
N VAL A 17 -3.83 20.31 -2.74
CA VAL A 17 -2.67 21.10 -3.16
C VAL A 17 -2.95 21.91 -4.42
N PHE A 18 -3.63 21.32 -5.41
CA PHE A 18 -3.93 21.95 -6.70
C PHE A 18 -5.33 22.60 -6.73
N ARG A 19 -6.04 22.58 -5.60
CA ARG A 19 -7.40 23.08 -5.46
C ARG A 19 -7.56 23.94 -4.20
N PRO A 20 -7.01 25.18 -4.20
CA PRO A 20 -7.12 26.10 -3.05
C PRO A 20 -8.57 26.37 -2.64
N ASP A 21 -9.52 26.29 -3.57
CA ASP A 21 -10.95 26.40 -3.32
C ASP A 21 -11.51 25.30 -2.40
N LEU A 22 -10.77 24.22 -2.17
CA LEU A 22 -11.11 23.12 -1.27
C LEU A 22 -10.49 23.24 0.13
N TRP A 23 -9.67 24.24 0.39
CA TRP A 23 -9.11 24.45 1.71
C TRP A 23 -10.20 24.74 2.73
N GLY A 24 -10.16 24.04 3.86
CA GLY A 24 -11.19 24.12 4.90
C GLY A 24 -12.50 23.42 4.56
N LYS A 25 -12.60 22.74 3.41
CA LYS A 25 -13.75 21.90 3.06
C LYS A 25 -13.50 20.44 3.36
N PRO A 26 -14.54 19.66 3.69
CA PRO A 26 -14.40 18.22 3.90
C PRO A 26 -14.12 17.51 2.57
N VAL A 27 -12.97 16.81 2.52
CA VAL A 27 -12.49 16.07 1.36
C VAL A 27 -12.25 14.62 1.72
N VAL A 28 -12.71 13.71 0.86
CA VAL A 28 -12.47 12.26 0.96
C VAL A 28 -11.96 11.70 -0.36
N VAL A 29 -11.13 10.66 -0.27
CA VAL A 29 -10.72 9.87 -1.42
C VAL A 29 -11.25 8.45 -1.27
N LEU A 30 -11.77 7.92 -2.36
CA LEU A 30 -12.41 6.62 -2.42
C LEU A 30 -11.46 5.55 -2.97
N SER A 31 -11.68 4.33 -2.54
CA SER A 31 -10.95 3.14 -3.02
C SER A 31 -11.32 2.81 -4.46
N ASN A 32 -10.68 1.77 -5.02
CA ASN A 32 -11.02 1.23 -6.33
C ASN A 32 -12.54 1.04 -6.50
N ASN A 33 -13.06 1.38 -7.68
CA ASN A 33 -14.48 1.38 -8.04
C ASN A 33 -15.33 2.36 -7.20
N ASP A 34 -14.71 3.42 -6.69
CA ASP A 34 -15.36 4.40 -5.82
C ASP A 34 -16.10 3.75 -4.64
N GLY A 35 -15.51 2.68 -4.10
CA GLY A 35 -16.19 1.77 -3.16
C GLY A 35 -16.31 2.32 -1.75
N CYS A 36 -15.20 2.60 -1.10
CA CYS A 36 -15.13 3.00 0.32
C CYS A 36 -14.14 4.16 0.52
N VAL A 37 -14.33 4.92 1.59
CA VAL A 37 -13.40 5.99 2.01
C VAL A 37 -12.06 5.38 2.43
N ILE A 38 -10.96 5.79 1.77
CA ILE A 38 -9.59 5.38 2.11
C ILE A 38 -8.70 6.53 2.56
N ALA A 39 -9.12 7.78 2.36
CA ALA A 39 -8.49 8.94 2.97
C ALA A 39 -9.55 10.01 3.24
N ARG A 40 -9.30 10.83 4.26
CA ARG A 40 -10.16 11.92 4.69
C ARG A 40 -9.33 12.98 5.40
N ASN A 41 -9.62 14.25 5.11
CA ASN A 41 -8.99 15.37 5.81
C ASN A 41 -9.62 15.61 7.21
N ALA A 42 -9.13 16.61 7.93
CA ALA A 42 -9.59 16.93 9.28
C ALA A 42 -11.07 17.33 9.31
N GLU A 43 -11.51 18.09 8.33
CA GLU A 43 -12.89 18.56 8.18
C GLU A 43 -13.85 17.39 7.97
N ALA A 44 -13.51 16.44 7.11
CA ALA A 44 -14.31 15.23 6.91
C ALA A 44 -14.33 14.34 8.17
N LYS A 45 -13.21 14.26 8.91
CA LYS A 45 -13.18 13.56 10.22
C LYS A 45 -14.12 14.22 11.24
N ALA A 46 -14.16 15.55 11.29
CA ALA A 46 -15.04 16.30 12.20
C ALA A 46 -16.52 16.06 11.89
N LEU A 47 -16.89 15.76 10.66
CA LEU A 47 -18.25 15.36 10.25
C LEU A 47 -18.58 13.89 10.58
N GLY A 48 -17.67 13.13 11.23
CA GLY A 48 -17.88 11.74 11.59
C GLY A 48 -17.68 10.74 10.44
N VAL A 49 -17.09 11.14 9.31
CA VAL A 49 -16.76 10.21 8.22
C VAL A 49 -15.69 9.23 8.70
N ASN A 50 -15.90 7.92 8.54
CA ASN A 50 -14.95 6.89 8.96
C ASN A 50 -14.21 6.24 7.79
N MET A 51 -12.99 5.75 8.09
CA MET A 51 -12.24 4.94 7.14
C MET A 51 -13.00 3.64 6.88
N GLY A 52 -13.14 3.28 5.60
CA GLY A 52 -13.91 2.11 5.19
C GLY A 52 -15.40 2.35 5.00
N ASP A 53 -15.90 3.55 5.29
CA ASP A 53 -17.32 3.88 5.03
C ASP A 53 -17.65 3.66 3.56
N PRO A 54 -18.69 2.84 3.22
CA PRO A 54 -19.07 2.59 1.85
C PRO A 54 -19.71 3.83 1.21
N TRP A 55 -19.14 4.30 0.10
CA TRP A 55 -19.62 5.48 -0.63
C TRP A 55 -21.12 5.43 -0.91
N PHE A 56 -21.64 4.30 -1.40
CA PHE A 56 -23.04 4.18 -1.79
C PHE A 56 -24.02 4.37 -0.62
N LYS A 57 -23.58 4.12 0.63
CA LYS A 57 -24.38 4.35 1.84
C LYS A 57 -24.30 5.79 2.33
N GLN A 58 -23.20 6.48 2.05
CA GLN A 58 -22.90 7.81 2.57
C GLN A 58 -23.21 8.94 1.55
N LYS A 59 -23.49 8.60 0.30
CA LYS A 59 -23.65 9.54 -0.80
C LYS A 59 -24.56 10.74 -0.50
N ASP A 60 -25.73 10.48 0.10
CA ASP A 60 -26.70 11.53 0.40
C ASP A 60 -26.27 12.41 1.58
N LEU A 61 -25.62 11.81 2.59
CA LEU A 61 -25.01 12.56 3.70
C LEU A 61 -23.88 13.45 3.18
N PHE A 62 -22.97 12.89 2.39
CA PHE A 62 -21.86 13.65 1.81
C PHE A 62 -22.32 14.83 0.98
N ARG A 63 -23.35 14.64 0.14
CA ARG A 63 -23.93 15.73 -0.65
C ARG A 63 -24.52 16.83 0.23
N ARG A 64 -25.27 16.48 1.30
CA ARG A 64 -25.87 17.45 2.23
C ARG A 64 -24.81 18.22 3.02
N CYS A 65 -23.72 17.56 3.41
CA CYS A 65 -22.63 18.17 4.18
C CYS A 65 -21.55 18.82 3.32
N GLY A 66 -21.71 18.87 1.99
CA GLY A 66 -20.73 19.46 1.09
C GLY A 66 -19.39 18.72 1.04
N VAL A 67 -19.37 17.41 1.33
CA VAL A 67 -18.16 16.59 1.26
C VAL A 67 -17.77 16.38 -0.21
N VAL A 68 -16.54 16.79 -0.55
CA VAL A 68 -15.98 16.59 -1.88
C VAL A 68 -15.32 15.23 -1.96
N CYS A 69 -15.70 14.44 -2.96
CA CYS A 69 -15.23 13.07 -3.14
C CYS A 69 -14.34 12.98 -4.38
N PHE A 70 -13.23 12.28 -4.27
CA PHE A 70 -12.34 11.95 -5.38
C PHE A 70 -12.16 10.43 -5.50
N SER A 71 -12.06 9.94 -6.74
CA SER A 71 -11.53 8.61 -7.02
C SER A 71 -10.03 8.58 -6.77
N SER A 72 -9.47 7.43 -6.41
CA SER A 72 -8.01 7.28 -6.21
C SER A 72 -7.21 7.62 -7.47
N ASN A 73 -6.37 8.65 -7.39
CA ASN A 73 -5.45 9.07 -8.44
C ASN A 73 -4.01 8.68 -8.09
N TYR A 74 -3.71 7.36 -8.18
CA TYR A 74 -2.42 6.83 -7.77
C TYR A 74 -1.24 7.39 -8.59
N GLU A 75 -1.46 7.86 -9.80
CA GLU A 75 -0.42 8.50 -10.63
C GLU A 75 0.02 9.82 -10.00
N LEU A 76 -0.95 10.67 -9.59
CA LEU A 76 -0.67 11.90 -8.86
C LEU A 76 -0.04 11.61 -7.49
N TYR A 77 -0.59 10.64 -6.75
CA TYR A 77 -0.10 10.35 -5.40
C TYR A 77 1.32 9.77 -5.40
N ALA A 78 1.67 8.96 -6.40
CA ALA A 78 3.02 8.44 -6.54
C ALA A 78 4.05 9.55 -6.82
N ASP A 79 3.72 10.52 -7.68
CA ASP A 79 4.60 11.66 -7.95
C ASP A 79 4.76 12.56 -6.72
N MET A 80 3.65 12.88 -6.03
CA MET A 80 3.72 13.68 -4.80
C MET A 80 4.50 12.96 -3.69
N SER A 81 4.35 11.64 -3.57
CA SER A 81 5.17 10.81 -2.69
C SER A 81 6.65 10.93 -3.02
N ASN A 82 7.04 10.74 -4.29
CA ASN A 82 8.43 10.86 -4.72
C ASN A 82 9.03 12.21 -4.35
N ARG A 83 8.28 13.32 -4.50
CA ARG A 83 8.74 14.67 -4.11
C ARG A 83 8.99 14.78 -2.61
N VAL A 84 8.11 14.19 -1.78
CA VAL A 84 8.31 14.15 -0.33
C VAL A 84 9.54 13.31 0.00
N MET A 85 9.65 12.09 -0.55
CA MET A 85 10.74 11.16 -0.24
C MET A 85 12.10 11.74 -0.66
N SER A 86 12.21 12.33 -1.87
CA SER A 86 13.45 13.02 -2.30
C SER A 86 13.80 14.19 -1.39
N THR A 87 12.81 14.94 -0.89
CA THR A 87 13.07 16.00 0.09
C THR A 87 13.65 15.44 1.40
N LEU A 88 13.15 14.28 1.87
CA LEU A 88 13.67 13.64 3.07
C LEU A 88 15.08 13.06 2.86
N GLU A 89 15.38 12.52 1.68
CA GLU A 89 16.70 12.01 1.30
C GLU A 89 17.77 13.11 1.29
N GLU A 90 17.41 14.34 0.94
CA GLU A 90 18.32 15.49 1.03
C GLU A 90 18.58 15.93 2.48
N LEU A 91 17.64 15.71 3.39
CA LEU A 91 17.73 16.14 4.79
C LEU A 91 18.37 15.09 5.72
N SER A 92 18.31 13.82 5.34
CA SER A 92 18.80 12.71 6.16
C SER A 92 19.79 11.84 5.39
N PRO A 93 20.88 11.38 6.02
CA PRO A 93 21.90 10.58 5.35
C PRO A 93 21.38 9.21 4.87
N ARG A 94 20.37 8.66 5.54
CA ARG A 94 19.74 7.40 5.15
C ARG A 94 18.23 7.47 5.39
N VAL A 95 17.46 7.03 4.40
CA VAL A 95 16.00 7.03 4.43
C VAL A 95 15.47 5.66 4.01
N GLU A 96 14.56 5.12 4.79
CA GLU A 96 13.77 3.94 4.42
C GLU A 96 12.36 4.41 4.04
N ILE A 97 12.00 4.25 2.79
CA ILE A 97 10.63 4.48 2.32
C ILE A 97 9.76 3.30 2.77
N TYR A 98 8.99 3.51 3.84
CA TYR A 98 8.17 2.48 4.44
C TYR A 98 6.82 2.29 3.71
N SER A 99 6.22 3.40 3.28
CA SER A 99 4.98 3.40 2.50
C SER A 99 4.94 4.58 1.51
N ILE A 100 3.83 4.76 0.82
CA ILE A 100 3.63 5.89 -0.11
C ILE A 100 3.61 7.26 0.62
N ASP A 101 3.37 7.28 1.92
CA ASP A 101 3.19 8.49 2.74
C ASP A 101 4.07 8.53 4.00
N GLU A 102 4.84 7.47 4.26
CA GLU A 102 5.69 7.36 5.46
C GLU A 102 7.13 6.96 5.10
N ALA A 103 8.09 7.59 5.77
CA ALA A 103 9.50 7.20 5.70
C ALA A 103 10.19 7.30 7.06
N PHE A 104 11.11 6.37 7.32
CA PHE A 104 12.04 6.45 8.45
C PHE A 104 13.34 7.10 8.01
N CYS A 105 13.71 8.18 8.68
CA CYS A 105 15.00 8.86 8.53
C CYS A 105 15.95 8.43 9.64
N ASP A 106 17.18 8.08 9.31
CA ASP A 106 18.23 7.81 10.31
C ASP A 106 18.80 9.10 10.84
N LEU A 107 18.66 9.31 12.14
CA LEU A 107 19.19 10.47 12.86
C LEU A 107 20.47 10.16 13.64
N THR A 108 21.14 9.05 13.33
CA THR A 108 22.40 8.69 13.98
C THR A 108 23.44 9.77 13.71
N GLY A 109 23.99 10.35 14.77
CA GLY A 109 24.95 11.47 14.69
C GLY A 109 24.31 12.87 14.66
N VAL A 110 23.07 13.03 14.21
CA VAL A 110 22.40 14.36 14.16
C VAL A 110 22.26 14.97 15.56
N ARG A 111 21.95 14.16 16.58
CA ARG A 111 21.85 14.57 17.96
C ARG A 111 23.09 15.27 18.50
N ASN A 112 24.27 14.93 17.98
CA ASN A 112 25.53 15.52 18.42
C ASN A 112 25.76 16.95 17.86
N CYS A 113 25.02 17.31 16.82
CA CYS A 113 25.20 18.56 16.09
C CYS A 113 24.06 19.56 16.34
N ARG A 114 22.86 19.08 16.70
CA ARG A 114 21.67 19.93 16.79
C ARG A 114 20.55 19.30 17.63
N ASP A 115 19.61 20.13 18.10
CA ASP A 115 18.40 19.68 18.75
C ASP A 115 17.49 18.90 17.80
N LEU A 116 17.00 17.74 18.25
CA LEU A 116 16.20 16.84 17.41
C LEU A 116 14.79 17.38 17.16
N THR A 117 14.22 18.10 18.12
CA THR A 117 12.90 18.73 17.94
C THR A 117 12.95 19.84 16.91
N ASP A 118 14.00 20.66 16.94
CA ASP A 118 14.23 21.71 15.93
C ASP A 118 14.50 21.13 14.56
N PHE A 119 15.24 20.04 14.48
CA PHE A 119 15.42 19.31 13.23
C PHE A 119 14.10 18.75 12.68
N GLY A 120 13.25 18.20 13.56
CA GLY A 120 11.90 17.76 13.17
C GLY A 120 11.03 18.91 12.63
N ARG A 121 11.16 20.11 13.20
CA ARG A 121 10.48 21.33 12.71
C ARG A 121 10.99 21.75 11.34
N GLU A 122 12.30 21.68 11.12
CA GLU A 122 12.92 21.95 9.81
C GLU A 122 12.44 20.97 8.74
N ILE A 123 12.41 19.67 9.02
CA ILE A 123 11.83 18.65 8.12
C ILE A 123 10.41 19.06 7.71
N ARG A 124 9.57 19.41 8.69
CA ARG A 124 8.19 19.84 8.42
C ARG A 124 8.11 21.07 7.53
N ALA A 125 8.92 22.08 7.85
CA ALA A 125 8.95 23.35 7.11
C ALA A 125 9.44 23.12 5.66
N THR A 126 10.50 22.34 5.47
CA THR A 126 11.07 22.06 4.15
C THR A 126 10.12 21.24 3.28
N VAL A 127 9.50 20.19 3.83
CA VAL A 127 8.50 19.41 3.10
C VAL A 127 7.31 20.27 2.70
N LEU A 128 6.80 21.10 3.61
CA LEU A 128 5.70 22.03 3.33
C LEU A 128 6.07 23.04 2.24
N GLN A 129 7.23 23.64 2.32
CA GLN A 129 7.73 24.61 1.34
C GLN A 129 7.83 24.01 -0.07
N ARG A 130 8.33 22.77 -0.20
CA ARG A 130 8.60 22.15 -1.49
C ARG A 130 7.40 21.43 -2.11
N THR A 131 6.49 20.93 -1.27
CA THR A 131 5.39 20.06 -1.74
C THR A 131 3.99 20.56 -1.39
N HIS A 132 3.87 21.59 -0.56
CA HIS A 132 2.62 22.03 0.07
C HIS A 132 1.89 20.95 0.88
N LEU A 133 2.58 19.84 1.20
CA LEU A 133 2.08 18.79 2.07
C LEU A 133 2.61 18.98 3.49
N THR A 134 1.78 18.68 4.49
CA THR A 134 2.19 18.70 5.89
C THR A 134 2.54 17.31 6.38
N VAL A 135 3.59 17.18 7.20
CA VAL A 135 3.99 15.90 7.80
C VAL A 135 3.94 15.97 9.32
N GLY A 136 3.64 14.84 9.97
CA GLY A 136 3.93 14.61 11.38
C GLY A 136 5.32 14.01 11.51
N VAL A 137 6.09 14.40 12.54
CA VAL A 137 7.43 13.86 12.79
C VAL A 137 7.49 13.28 14.21
N GLY A 138 7.81 11.99 14.30
CA GLY A 138 8.01 11.28 15.56
C GLY A 138 9.44 10.78 15.67
N ILE A 139 10.17 11.19 16.72
CA ILE A 139 11.59 10.89 16.91
C ILE A 139 11.77 9.99 18.12
N ALA A 140 12.52 8.88 17.95
CA ALA A 140 12.80 7.96 19.04
C ALA A 140 13.98 7.02 18.73
N GLN A 141 14.40 6.21 19.72
CA GLN A 141 15.49 5.26 19.59
C GLN A 141 15.16 4.05 18.70
N THR A 142 13.88 3.67 18.61
CA THR A 142 13.42 2.52 17.84
C THR A 142 12.30 2.91 16.88
N LYS A 143 12.06 2.12 15.84
CA LYS A 143 11.00 2.35 14.87
C LYS A 143 9.59 2.34 15.52
N THR A 144 9.35 1.39 16.44
CA THR A 144 8.07 1.31 17.16
C THR A 144 7.82 2.55 18.01
N LEU A 145 8.83 3.04 18.73
CA LEU A 145 8.73 4.28 19.49
C LEU A 145 8.58 5.51 18.57
N ALA A 146 9.26 5.54 17.42
CA ALA A 146 9.11 6.63 16.45
C ALA A 146 7.68 6.69 15.88
N LYS A 147 7.05 5.53 15.63
CA LYS A 147 5.63 5.46 15.24
C LYS A 147 4.70 5.94 16.36
N LEU A 148 4.98 5.58 17.61
CA LEU A 148 4.21 6.06 18.75
C LEU A 148 4.36 7.58 18.95
N ALA A 149 5.57 8.11 18.77
CA ALA A 149 5.85 9.54 18.79
C ALA A 149 5.08 10.28 17.68
N ASN A 150 5.08 9.73 16.47
CA ASN A 150 4.35 10.31 15.34
C ASN A 150 2.82 10.29 15.56
N HIS A 151 2.29 9.19 16.13
CA HIS A 151 0.88 9.13 16.55
C HIS A 151 0.55 10.28 17.52
N ALA A 152 1.38 10.52 18.53
CA ALA A 152 1.22 11.61 19.47
C ALA A 152 1.35 12.98 18.79
N ALA A 153 2.29 13.16 17.86
CA ALA A 153 2.46 14.38 17.10
C ALA A 153 1.22 14.77 16.31
N LYS A 154 0.52 13.78 15.73
CA LYS A 154 -0.74 13.97 15.00
C LYS A 154 -1.94 14.16 15.94
N LYS A 155 -2.04 13.39 17.02
CA LYS A 155 -3.15 13.43 17.99
C LYS A 155 -3.21 14.75 18.73
N TRP A 156 -2.06 15.30 19.11
CA TRP A 156 -1.91 16.56 19.84
C TRP A 156 -1.15 17.61 19.04
N GLN A 157 -1.50 17.74 17.75
CA GLN A 157 -0.78 18.62 16.82
C GLN A 157 -0.69 20.07 17.27
N ARG A 158 -1.75 20.60 17.91
CA ARG A 158 -1.75 22.00 18.42
C ARG A 158 -0.72 22.21 19.53
N GLN A 159 -0.53 21.22 20.40
CA GLN A 159 0.39 21.31 21.55
C GLN A 159 1.84 21.00 21.15
N THR A 160 2.02 20.07 20.21
CA THR A 160 3.35 19.55 19.81
C THR A 160 3.94 20.28 18.62
N GLY A 161 3.16 21.10 17.92
CA GLY A 161 3.56 21.65 16.63
C GLY A 161 3.74 20.57 15.56
N GLY A 162 3.23 19.32 15.80
CA GLY A 162 3.37 18.18 14.90
C GLY A 162 4.74 17.49 14.96
N VAL A 163 5.54 17.75 15.99
CA VAL A 163 6.83 17.08 16.26
C VAL A 163 6.84 16.56 17.69
N VAL A 164 7.18 15.29 17.86
CA VAL A 164 7.36 14.68 19.19
C VAL A 164 8.68 13.94 19.23
N ASP A 165 9.53 14.33 20.16
CA ASP A 165 10.79 13.65 20.48
C ASP A 165 10.64 12.85 21.79
N LEU A 166 10.89 11.54 21.72
CA LEU A 166 10.89 10.58 22.83
C LEU A 166 12.30 10.11 23.21
N SER A 167 13.33 10.89 22.95
CA SER A 167 14.69 10.55 23.39
C SER A 167 14.83 10.60 24.92
N ASN A 168 13.98 11.34 25.63
CA ASN A 168 13.90 11.38 27.08
C ASN A 168 13.01 10.23 27.60
N LEU A 169 13.54 9.37 28.48
CA LEU A 169 12.86 8.19 29.01
C LEU A 169 11.62 8.53 29.84
N GLU A 170 11.67 9.59 30.65
CA GLU A 170 10.52 10.01 31.47
C GLU A 170 9.36 10.46 30.58
N ARG A 171 9.65 11.27 29.56
CA ARG A 171 8.68 11.71 28.56
C ARG A 171 8.09 10.52 27.78
N GLN A 172 8.94 9.55 27.43
CA GLN A 172 8.52 8.31 26.77
C GLN A 172 7.55 7.52 27.65
N ARG A 173 7.88 7.27 28.93
CA ARG A 173 7.02 6.53 29.86
C ARG A 173 5.71 7.26 30.13
N LYS A 174 5.75 8.59 30.28
CA LYS A 174 4.55 9.43 30.43
C LYS A 174 3.61 9.31 29.22
N LEU A 175 4.16 9.34 27.99
CA LEU A 175 3.36 9.13 26.79
C LEU A 175 2.75 7.72 26.77
N MET A 176 3.55 6.69 27.06
CA MET A 176 3.09 5.30 27.06
C MET A 176 1.98 5.02 28.08
N SER A 177 1.97 5.70 29.21
CA SER A 177 0.88 5.59 30.20
C SER A 177 -0.42 6.26 29.75
N ALA A 178 -0.34 7.25 28.86
CA ALA A 178 -1.50 8.01 28.36
C ALA A 178 -2.15 7.40 27.10
N LEU A 179 -1.52 6.39 26.48
CA LEU A 179 -2.00 5.77 25.25
C LEU A 179 -2.50 4.35 25.49
N PRO A 180 -3.65 3.97 24.92
CA PRO A 180 -4.14 2.60 24.97
C PRO A 180 -3.26 1.67 24.13
N VAL A 181 -3.25 0.38 24.48
CA VAL A 181 -2.36 -0.62 23.88
C VAL A 181 -2.63 -0.85 22.37
N ASP A 182 -3.83 -0.58 21.89
CA ASP A 182 -4.20 -0.70 20.48
C ASP A 182 -3.66 0.44 19.59
N ASP A 183 -3.11 1.51 20.18
CA ASP A 183 -2.36 2.54 19.45
C ASP A 183 -0.93 2.07 19.07
N VAL A 184 -0.47 0.92 19.57
CA VAL A 184 0.86 0.38 19.27
C VAL A 184 0.87 -0.26 17.87
N TRP A 185 1.87 0.10 17.09
CA TRP A 185 2.10 -0.48 15.77
C TRP A 185 2.19 -2.02 15.83
N GLY A 186 1.38 -2.68 15.01
CA GLY A 186 1.29 -4.14 14.95
C GLY A 186 0.26 -4.78 15.91
N ILE A 187 -0.38 -3.99 16.78
CA ILE A 187 -1.44 -4.48 17.67
C ILE A 187 -2.81 -4.22 17.05
N GLY A 188 -3.34 -5.25 16.40
CA GLY A 188 -4.70 -5.23 15.85
C GLY A 188 -5.75 -5.68 16.88
N ARG A 189 -7.04 -5.54 16.54
CA ARG A 189 -8.20 -5.83 17.42
C ARG A 189 -8.14 -7.18 18.14
N ARG A 190 -7.59 -8.24 17.51
CA ARG A 190 -7.50 -9.58 18.14
C ARG A 190 -6.47 -9.61 19.25
N ILE A 191 -5.31 -8.99 19.03
CA ILE A 191 -4.22 -8.92 20.03
C ILE A 191 -4.64 -8.00 21.16
N SER A 192 -5.20 -6.82 20.84
CA SER A 192 -5.70 -5.84 21.82
C SER A 192 -6.73 -6.47 22.78
N LYS A 193 -7.75 -7.18 22.28
CA LYS A 193 -8.72 -7.88 23.12
C LYS A 193 -8.09 -8.94 24.03
N LYS A 194 -7.07 -9.65 23.53
CA LYS A 194 -6.38 -10.67 24.33
C LYS A 194 -5.52 -10.03 25.43
N LEU A 195 -4.86 -8.91 25.13
CA LEU A 195 -4.09 -8.13 26.10
C LEU A 195 -5.01 -7.54 27.18
N ASP A 196 -6.13 -6.94 26.78
CA ASP A 196 -7.11 -6.36 27.71
C ASP A 196 -7.67 -7.42 28.68
N ALA A 197 -7.98 -8.64 28.21
CA ALA A 197 -8.39 -9.76 29.05
C ALA A 197 -7.30 -10.20 30.06
N MET A 198 -6.04 -9.85 29.84
CA MET A 198 -4.90 -10.10 30.73
C MET A 198 -4.57 -8.89 31.61
N GLY A 199 -5.38 -7.81 31.57
CA GLY A 199 -5.18 -6.59 32.33
C GLY A 199 -4.17 -5.61 31.73
N ILE A 200 -3.64 -5.87 30.53
CA ILE A 200 -2.69 -5.02 29.82
C ILE A 200 -3.47 -4.04 28.95
N LYS A 201 -3.66 -2.81 29.43
CA LYS A 201 -4.56 -1.80 28.81
C LYS A 201 -3.80 -0.66 28.15
N THR A 202 -2.68 -0.24 28.72
CA THR A 202 -1.86 0.86 28.21
C THR A 202 -0.62 0.36 27.49
N VAL A 203 -0.01 1.23 26.69
CA VAL A 203 1.31 0.96 26.07
C VAL A 203 2.36 0.70 27.16
N LEU A 204 2.27 1.40 28.31
CA LEU A 204 3.19 1.22 29.42
C LEU A 204 3.03 -0.16 30.09
N ASP A 205 1.79 -0.61 30.30
CA ASP A 205 1.54 -1.95 30.85
C ASP A 205 2.18 -3.02 29.97
N LEU A 206 2.06 -2.87 28.63
CA LEU A 206 2.66 -3.78 27.68
C LEU A 206 4.20 -3.72 27.74
N ALA A 207 4.78 -2.54 27.79
CA ALA A 207 6.24 -2.37 27.87
C ALA A 207 6.82 -2.96 29.16
N ASP A 208 6.10 -2.87 30.28
CA ASP A 208 6.53 -3.37 31.58
C ASP A 208 6.23 -4.89 31.76
N THR A 209 5.44 -5.51 30.88
CA THR A 209 5.09 -6.94 30.95
C THR A 209 6.32 -7.84 30.70
N ASP A 210 6.46 -8.92 31.46
CA ASP A 210 7.55 -9.88 31.31
C ASP A 210 7.64 -10.45 29.88
N ILE A 211 8.85 -10.40 29.29
CA ILE A 211 9.09 -10.82 27.91
C ILE A 211 8.81 -12.31 27.69
N ARG A 212 9.11 -13.17 28.70
CA ARG A 212 8.86 -14.61 28.61
C ARG A 212 7.35 -14.88 28.60
N PHE A 213 6.59 -14.09 29.39
CA PHE A 213 5.13 -14.14 29.37
C PHE A 213 4.58 -13.79 27.98
N ILE A 214 5.05 -12.68 27.38
CA ILE A 214 4.67 -12.29 26.01
C ILE A 214 5.00 -13.38 24.98
N ARG A 215 6.19 -13.92 25.02
CA ARG A 215 6.64 -14.99 24.11
C ARG A 215 5.78 -16.24 24.23
N LYS A 216 5.43 -16.66 25.45
CA LYS A 216 4.61 -17.84 25.75
C LYS A 216 3.16 -17.67 25.24
N HIS A 217 2.56 -16.51 25.43
CA HIS A 217 1.14 -16.29 25.14
C HIS A 217 0.84 -15.72 23.77
N PHE A 218 1.84 -15.17 23.08
CA PHE A 218 1.72 -14.56 21.76
C PHE A 218 2.75 -15.14 20.79
N ASN A 219 3.68 -14.32 20.29
CA ASN A 219 4.69 -14.73 19.32
C ASN A 219 5.94 -13.82 19.40
N VAL A 220 6.96 -14.18 18.59
CA VAL A 220 8.21 -13.42 18.50
C VAL A 220 8.01 -11.98 17.99
N VAL A 221 6.99 -11.73 17.17
CA VAL A 221 6.74 -10.38 16.63
C VAL A 221 6.33 -9.44 17.76
N LEU A 222 5.37 -9.85 18.61
CA LEU A 222 4.95 -9.03 19.74
C LEU A 222 6.09 -8.91 20.80
N GLU A 223 6.89 -9.95 20.99
CA GLU A 223 8.09 -9.88 21.83
C GLU A 223 9.03 -8.76 21.34
N ARG A 224 9.35 -8.72 20.04
CA ARG A 224 10.17 -7.65 19.44
C ARG A 224 9.53 -6.27 19.63
N THR A 225 8.23 -6.16 19.46
CA THR A 225 7.49 -4.90 19.73
C THR A 225 7.70 -4.44 21.17
N VAL A 226 7.60 -5.33 22.16
CA VAL A 226 7.85 -4.99 23.58
C VAL A 226 9.29 -4.53 23.81
N ARG A 227 10.27 -5.22 23.21
CA ARG A 227 11.69 -4.80 23.29
C ARG A 227 11.89 -3.42 22.67
N GLU A 228 11.30 -3.16 21.52
CA GLU A 228 11.34 -1.83 20.87
C GLU A 228 10.70 -0.73 21.73
N LEU A 229 9.58 -1.00 22.42
CA LEU A 229 8.98 -0.06 23.37
C LEU A 229 9.88 0.23 24.58
N ARG A 230 10.80 -0.65 24.92
CA ARG A 230 11.82 -0.46 25.95
C ARG A 230 13.07 0.28 25.48
N GLY A 231 13.14 0.59 24.18
CA GLY A 231 14.29 1.24 23.56
C GLY A 231 15.36 0.27 23.04
N GLU A 232 15.08 -1.06 23.02
CA GLU A 232 15.97 -2.06 22.44
C GLU A 232 15.70 -2.18 20.93
N PRO A 233 16.60 -1.74 20.02
CA PRO A 233 16.34 -1.77 18.58
C PRO A 233 16.35 -3.21 18.05
N CYS A 234 15.20 -3.69 17.62
CA CYS A 234 15.01 -4.99 16.97
C CYS A 234 14.82 -4.88 15.46
N LEU A 235 14.44 -3.70 14.97
CA LEU A 235 14.21 -3.39 13.56
C LEU A 235 15.29 -2.41 13.09
N GLN A 236 16.07 -2.83 12.11
CA GLN A 236 17.07 -1.97 11.47
C GLN A 236 16.46 -1.18 10.33
N LEU A 237 17.17 -0.15 9.84
CA LEU A 237 16.79 0.56 8.63
C LEU A 237 17.00 -0.35 7.41
N GLU A 238 15.96 -0.51 6.59
CA GLU A 238 16.00 -1.26 5.33
C GLU A 238 16.26 -0.30 4.18
N GLU A 239 17.52 -0.14 3.79
CA GLU A 239 17.93 0.76 2.69
C GLU A 239 17.49 0.24 1.32
N PHE A 240 17.36 -1.07 1.19
CA PHE A 240 16.92 -1.73 -0.04
C PHE A 240 15.70 -2.60 0.24
N ALA A 241 14.69 -2.47 -0.61
CA ALA A 241 13.53 -3.35 -0.52
C ALA A 241 13.96 -4.82 -0.70
N PRO A 242 13.50 -5.73 0.16
CA PRO A 242 13.82 -7.14 0.01
C PRO A 242 13.26 -7.68 -1.32
N THR A 243 13.97 -8.64 -1.90
CA THR A 243 13.54 -9.31 -3.13
C THR A 243 12.14 -9.89 -2.95
N LYS A 244 11.23 -9.58 -3.85
CA LYS A 244 9.86 -10.07 -3.80
C LYS A 244 9.82 -11.59 -3.88
N GLN A 245 9.02 -12.20 -3.00
CA GLN A 245 8.81 -13.65 -2.97
C GLN A 245 7.50 -14.04 -3.68
N GLU A 246 6.59 -13.08 -3.86
CA GLU A 246 5.31 -13.25 -4.53
C GLU A 246 4.92 -11.98 -5.29
N ILE A 247 4.27 -12.14 -6.44
CA ILE A 247 3.66 -11.05 -7.20
C ILE A 247 2.19 -11.36 -7.42
N ILE A 248 1.30 -10.48 -6.93
CA ILE A 248 -0.14 -10.63 -7.10
C ILE A 248 -0.66 -9.48 -7.96
N CYS A 249 -1.37 -9.80 -9.03
CA CYS A 249 -2.17 -8.87 -9.81
C CYS A 249 -3.64 -9.24 -9.70
N SER A 250 -4.43 -8.44 -9.00
CA SER A 250 -5.86 -8.67 -8.80
C SER A 250 -6.64 -7.37 -8.79
N ARG A 251 -7.89 -7.42 -9.23
CA ARG A 251 -8.80 -6.26 -9.16
C ARG A 251 -10.22 -6.72 -8.83
N SER A 252 -10.93 -5.88 -8.10
CA SER A 252 -12.39 -5.94 -8.07
C SER A 252 -12.91 -5.29 -9.35
N PHE A 253 -13.91 -5.90 -9.95
CA PHE A 253 -14.49 -5.43 -11.20
C PHE A 253 -15.37 -4.21 -10.99
N GLY A 254 -15.38 -3.30 -11.96
CA GLY A 254 -16.30 -2.15 -11.99
C GLY A 254 -17.74 -2.60 -12.24
N GLU A 255 -17.91 -3.64 -13.05
CA GLU A 255 -19.14 -4.41 -13.25
C GLU A 255 -18.87 -5.87 -12.99
N ARG A 256 -19.80 -6.55 -12.31
CA ARG A 256 -19.64 -7.97 -11.98
C ARG A 256 -19.64 -8.79 -13.26
N ILE A 257 -18.69 -9.70 -13.37
CA ILE A 257 -18.57 -10.60 -14.51
C ILE A 257 -19.47 -11.81 -14.31
N THR A 258 -20.25 -12.14 -15.34
CA THR A 258 -21.15 -13.30 -15.38
C THR A 258 -20.85 -14.30 -16.47
N ASP A 259 -20.00 -13.93 -17.45
CA ASP A 259 -19.64 -14.74 -18.59
C ASP A 259 -18.15 -15.14 -18.58
N TYR A 260 -17.88 -16.32 -19.09
CA TYR A 260 -16.52 -16.88 -19.16
C TYR A 260 -15.56 -16.06 -20.06
N PRO A 261 -15.94 -15.58 -21.26
CA PRO A 261 -15.05 -14.79 -22.10
C PRO A 261 -14.52 -13.54 -21.41
N SER A 262 -15.37 -12.77 -20.73
CA SER A 262 -14.98 -11.59 -19.97
C SER A 262 -14.03 -11.94 -18.82
N MET A 263 -14.32 -13.04 -18.07
CA MET A 263 -13.43 -13.51 -17.01
C MET A 263 -12.06 -13.92 -17.53
N ARG A 264 -12.03 -14.64 -18.65
CA ARG A 264 -10.78 -15.05 -19.30
C ARG A 264 -9.95 -13.84 -19.75
N GLN A 265 -10.58 -12.80 -20.32
CA GLN A 265 -9.91 -11.55 -20.68
C GLN A 265 -9.28 -10.86 -19.44
N ALA A 266 -10.01 -10.82 -18.34
CA ALA A 266 -9.51 -10.25 -17.08
C ALA A 266 -8.29 -11.03 -16.55
N ILE A 267 -8.35 -12.36 -16.54
CA ILE A 267 -7.23 -13.22 -16.12
C ILE A 267 -6.04 -13.05 -17.05
N CYS A 268 -6.22 -13.02 -18.38
CA CYS A 268 -5.14 -12.73 -19.34
C CYS A 268 -4.46 -11.39 -19.04
N SER A 269 -5.25 -10.35 -18.75
CA SER A 269 -4.73 -9.01 -18.43
C SER A 269 -3.94 -9.00 -17.11
N TYR A 270 -4.42 -9.69 -16.08
CA TYR A 270 -3.72 -9.77 -14.79
C TYR A 270 -2.46 -10.63 -14.87
N ALA A 271 -2.49 -11.72 -15.64
CA ALA A 271 -1.34 -12.58 -15.89
C ALA A 271 -0.24 -11.83 -16.67
N ALA A 272 -0.59 -11.12 -17.74
CA ALA A 272 0.35 -10.29 -18.51
C ALA A 272 0.98 -9.20 -17.61
N ARG A 273 0.18 -8.53 -16.77
CA ARG A 273 0.68 -7.52 -15.84
C ARG A 273 1.56 -8.10 -14.73
N ALA A 274 1.24 -9.30 -14.24
CA ALA A 274 2.08 -9.98 -13.26
C ALA A 274 3.43 -10.37 -13.86
N ALA A 275 3.44 -10.86 -15.12
CA ALA A 275 4.64 -11.19 -15.87
C ALA A 275 5.54 -9.97 -16.13
N GLU A 276 4.98 -8.84 -16.52
CA GLU A 276 5.71 -7.56 -16.66
C GLU A 276 6.40 -7.16 -15.35
N LYS A 277 5.70 -7.25 -14.21
CA LYS A 277 6.29 -6.98 -12.90
C LYS A 277 7.38 -7.99 -12.53
N LEU A 278 7.21 -9.27 -12.87
CA LEU A 278 8.20 -10.30 -12.61
C LEU A 278 9.51 -10.00 -13.36
N ARG A 279 9.41 -9.61 -14.63
CA ARG A 279 10.55 -9.19 -15.43
C ARG A 279 11.25 -7.94 -14.90
N SER A 280 10.48 -6.96 -14.39
CA SER A 280 11.07 -5.77 -13.75
C SER A 280 11.84 -6.07 -12.46
N GLU A 281 11.56 -7.22 -11.82
CA GLU A 281 12.33 -7.73 -10.68
C GLU A 281 13.47 -8.68 -11.11
N HIS A 282 13.70 -8.85 -12.42
CA HIS A 282 14.71 -9.76 -12.99
C HIS A 282 14.57 -11.22 -12.50
N GLN A 283 13.31 -11.69 -12.36
CA GLN A 283 12.99 -13.01 -11.82
C GLN A 283 12.18 -13.85 -12.80
N TYR A 284 12.20 -15.17 -12.57
CA TYR A 284 11.39 -16.18 -13.21
C TYR A 284 10.47 -16.81 -12.16
N CYS A 285 9.29 -17.25 -12.54
CA CYS A 285 8.37 -17.97 -11.66
C CYS A 285 8.12 -19.39 -12.14
N ARG A 286 7.83 -20.29 -11.21
CA ARG A 286 7.38 -21.64 -11.48
C ARG A 286 5.98 -21.93 -10.97
N PHE A 287 5.49 -21.16 -10.00
CA PHE A 287 4.16 -21.31 -9.42
C PHE A 287 3.25 -20.20 -9.92
N ILE A 288 2.12 -20.58 -10.55
CA ILE A 288 1.09 -19.65 -11.03
C ILE A 288 -0.26 -20.07 -10.42
N SER A 289 -0.94 -19.16 -9.73
CA SER A 289 -2.25 -19.40 -9.14
C SER A 289 -3.26 -18.39 -9.65
N THR A 290 -4.44 -18.86 -10.01
CA THR A 290 -5.58 -18.03 -10.40
C THR A 290 -6.70 -18.18 -9.37
N PHE A 291 -7.33 -17.09 -8.99
CA PHE A 291 -8.48 -17.10 -8.12
C PHE A 291 -9.61 -16.21 -8.63
N ILE A 292 -10.83 -16.61 -8.37
CA ILE A 292 -12.06 -15.86 -8.66
C ILE A 292 -12.97 -15.89 -7.44
N LYS A 293 -13.73 -14.81 -7.21
CA LYS A 293 -14.71 -14.78 -6.11
C LYS A 293 -15.86 -13.81 -6.34
N THR A 294 -17.02 -14.17 -5.80
CA THR A 294 -18.21 -13.32 -5.70
C THR A 294 -18.07 -12.33 -4.54
N SER A 295 -19.04 -11.48 -4.33
CA SER A 295 -19.05 -10.54 -3.20
C SER A 295 -19.49 -11.24 -1.90
N PRO A 296 -18.69 -11.17 -0.82
CA PRO A 296 -19.12 -11.69 0.48
C PRO A 296 -20.23 -10.84 1.14
N PHE A 297 -20.53 -9.66 0.57
CA PHE A 297 -21.50 -8.70 1.10
C PHE A 297 -22.82 -8.69 0.31
N ALA A 298 -22.99 -9.56 -0.68
CA ALA A 298 -24.22 -9.69 -1.44
C ALA A 298 -25.20 -10.55 -0.67
N LEU A 299 -26.27 -9.93 -0.10
CA LEU A 299 -27.20 -10.60 0.81
C LEU A 299 -28.05 -11.70 0.14
N ASN A 300 -28.30 -11.59 -1.16
CA ASN A 300 -29.21 -12.46 -1.91
C ASN A 300 -28.49 -13.32 -2.97
N GLU A 301 -27.16 -13.46 -2.88
CA GLU A 301 -26.36 -14.23 -3.83
C GLU A 301 -25.48 -15.24 -3.07
N PRO A 302 -25.37 -16.48 -3.54
CA PRO A 302 -24.49 -17.44 -2.90
C PRO A 302 -23.03 -16.99 -3.04
N TYR A 303 -22.30 -17.08 -1.93
CA TYR A 303 -20.86 -16.83 -1.98
C TYR A 303 -20.16 -17.98 -2.69
N TYR A 304 -19.36 -17.65 -3.67
CA TYR A 304 -18.42 -18.56 -4.31
C TYR A 304 -17.03 -17.93 -4.37
N GLY A 305 -16.04 -18.65 -3.92
CA GLY A 305 -14.64 -18.24 -4.03
C GLY A 305 -13.77 -19.48 -4.14
N ASN A 306 -12.97 -19.54 -5.21
CA ASN A 306 -12.10 -20.68 -5.47
C ASN A 306 -10.78 -20.23 -6.08
N SER A 307 -9.77 -21.10 -5.98
CA SER A 307 -8.45 -20.91 -6.58
C SER A 307 -7.91 -22.23 -7.08
N ALA A 308 -7.19 -22.18 -8.20
CA ALA A 308 -6.39 -23.29 -8.70
C ALA A 308 -5.00 -22.81 -9.05
N SER A 309 -4.03 -23.71 -9.02
CA SER A 309 -2.64 -23.40 -9.29
C SER A 309 -1.97 -24.45 -10.16
N VAL A 310 -0.99 -23.99 -10.92
CA VAL A 310 -0.12 -24.83 -11.75
C VAL A 310 1.32 -24.60 -11.32
N LYS A 311 2.07 -25.68 -11.17
CA LYS A 311 3.52 -25.63 -11.00
C LYS A 311 4.18 -26.10 -12.29
N LEU A 312 4.90 -25.20 -12.96
CA LEU A 312 5.64 -25.50 -14.19
C LEU A 312 6.87 -26.35 -13.89
N LEU A 313 7.28 -27.16 -14.84
CA LEU A 313 8.53 -27.91 -14.73
C LEU A 313 9.74 -26.97 -14.84
N THR A 314 9.71 -26.06 -15.81
CA THR A 314 10.74 -25.05 -16.01
C THR A 314 10.24 -23.67 -15.63
N PRO A 315 11.00 -22.89 -14.83
CA PRO A 315 10.64 -21.50 -14.52
C PRO A 315 10.56 -20.63 -15.76
N THR A 316 9.60 -19.70 -15.82
CA THR A 316 9.38 -18.81 -16.96
C THR A 316 9.18 -17.37 -16.53
N GLN A 317 9.50 -16.42 -17.41
CA GLN A 317 9.09 -15.02 -17.37
C GLN A 317 8.28 -14.61 -18.61
N ASP A 318 8.02 -15.56 -19.52
CA ASP A 318 7.25 -15.33 -20.74
C ASP A 318 5.77 -15.14 -20.41
N SER A 319 5.22 -14.02 -20.82
CA SER A 319 3.81 -13.69 -20.60
C SER A 319 2.86 -14.73 -21.21
N ARG A 320 3.25 -15.37 -22.32
CA ARG A 320 2.43 -16.38 -23.01
C ARG A 320 2.26 -17.64 -22.16
N ASP A 321 3.34 -18.10 -21.52
CA ASP A 321 3.33 -19.28 -20.66
C ASP A 321 2.55 -19.01 -19.39
N ILE A 322 2.74 -17.84 -18.77
CA ILE A 322 2.03 -17.40 -17.58
C ILE A 322 0.53 -17.25 -17.86
N ILE A 323 0.14 -16.64 -19.00
CA ILE A 323 -1.25 -16.52 -19.44
C ILE A 323 -1.88 -17.91 -19.64
N ASN A 324 -1.19 -18.81 -20.33
CA ASN A 324 -1.69 -20.17 -20.58
C ASN A 324 -1.89 -20.95 -19.28
N ALA A 325 -0.95 -20.89 -18.34
CA ALA A 325 -1.08 -21.53 -17.04
C ALA A 325 -2.23 -20.92 -16.20
N ALA A 326 -2.36 -19.59 -16.20
CA ALA A 326 -3.42 -18.89 -15.48
C ALA A 326 -4.82 -19.20 -16.04
N THR A 327 -4.96 -19.30 -17.38
CA THR A 327 -6.25 -19.66 -18.02
C THR A 327 -6.62 -21.10 -17.80
N ARG A 328 -5.68 -22.06 -17.85
CA ARG A 328 -5.95 -23.46 -17.44
C ARG A 328 -6.42 -23.56 -15.98
N SER A 329 -5.82 -22.78 -15.09
CA SER A 329 -6.27 -22.71 -13.70
C SER A 329 -7.67 -22.11 -13.59
N LEU A 330 -8.03 -21.14 -14.44
CA LEU A 330 -9.39 -20.59 -14.49
C LEU A 330 -10.41 -21.65 -14.92
N ASP A 331 -10.08 -22.47 -15.95
CA ASP A 331 -10.97 -23.54 -16.45
C ASP A 331 -11.38 -24.51 -15.33
N ALA A 332 -10.46 -24.80 -14.41
CA ALA A 332 -10.71 -25.70 -13.28
C ALA A 332 -11.63 -25.13 -12.20
N ILE A 333 -11.79 -23.81 -12.13
CA ILE A 333 -12.53 -23.14 -11.03
C ILE A 333 -13.75 -22.34 -11.51
N TRP A 334 -13.92 -22.19 -12.82
CA TRP A 334 -15.04 -21.45 -13.36
C TRP A 334 -16.36 -22.16 -13.12
N GLN A 335 -17.36 -21.44 -12.63
CA GLN A 335 -18.73 -21.91 -12.53
C GLN A 335 -19.67 -20.86 -13.12
N ALA A 336 -20.51 -21.27 -14.06
CA ALA A 336 -21.54 -20.42 -14.62
C ALA A 336 -22.63 -20.10 -13.58
N GLY A 337 -23.38 -19.02 -13.80
CA GLY A 337 -24.48 -18.63 -12.93
C GLY A 337 -24.06 -17.75 -11.72
N HIS A 338 -22.77 -17.51 -11.50
CA HIS A 338 -22.28 -16.61 -10.46
C HIS A 338 -22.01 -15.20 -10.99
N ARG A 339 -22.14 -14.19 -10.13
CA ARG A 339 -21.79 -12.80 -10.41
C ARG A 339 -20.47 -12.45 -9.72
N TYR A 340 -19.37 -12.65 -10.42
CA TYR A 340 -18.03 -12.48 -9.87
C TYR A 340 -17.68 -11.02 -9.62
N GLN A 341 -17.14 -10.75 -8.44
CA GLN A 341 -16.74 -9.42 -7.98
C GLN A 341 -15.25 -9.16 -8.14
N LYS A 342 -14.41 -10.20 -8.02
CA LYS A 342 -12.96 -10.06 -8.02
C LYS A 342 -12.28 -11.28 -8.64
N ALA A 343 -11.20 -11.03 -9.36
CA ALA A 343 -10.28 -12.07 -9.82
C ALA A 343 -8.82 -11.61 -9.68
N GLY A 344 -7.91 -12.57 -9.78
CA GLY A 344 -6.48 -12.27 -9.76
C GLY A 344 -5.61 -13.45 -10.11
N VAL A 345 -4.36 -13.11 -10.42
CA VAL A 345 -3.26 -14.05 -10.68
C VAL A 345 -2.14 -13.77 -9.68
N MET A 346 -1.60 -14.81 -9.10
CA MET A 346 -0.45 -14.80 -8.20
C MET A 346 0.69 -15.61 -8.82
N LEU A 347 1.87 -15.06 -8.80
CA LEU A 347 3.13 -15.71 -9.19
C LEU A 347 3.97 -15.93 -7.93
N GLY A 348 4.62 -17.07 -7.84
CA GLY A 348 5.48 -17.47 -6.73
C GLY A 348 6.54 -18.48 -7.16
N ASP A 349 7.29 -18.99 -6.21
CA ASP A 349 8.42 -19.91 -6.44
C ASP A 349 9.41 -19.28 -7.44
N PHE A 350 10.04 -18.17 -7.01
CA PHE A 350 10.86 -17.31 -7.85
C PHE A 350 12.31 -17.78 -7.94
N PHE A 351 12.91 -17.57 -9.11
CA PHE A 351 14.28 -17.92 -9.43
C PHE A 351 14.99 -16.71 -10.07
N SER A 352 16.24 -16.51 -9.71
CA SER A 352 17.10 -15.52 -10.38
C SER A 352 17.49 -15.99 -11.77
N GLN A 353 17.83 -15.05 -12.63
CA GLN A 353 18.34 -15.34 -13.98
C GLN A 353 19.56 -16.26 -13.91
N GLY A 354 19.62 -17.29 -14.78
CA GLY A 354 20.73 -18.24 -14.86
C GLY A 354 20.69 -19.40 -13.86
N VAL A 355 19.73 -19.45 -12.92
CA VAL A 355 19.60 -20.51 -11.91
C VAL A 355 18.61 -21.60 -12.32
N ALA A 356 17.81 -21.37 -13.38
CA ALA A 356 16.81 -22.32 -13.83
C ALA A 356 17.46 -23.54 -14.51
N GLN A 357 17.36 -24.71 -13.87
CA GLN A 357 17.74 -25.96 -14.51
C GLN A 357 16.67 -26.35 -15.54
N LEU A 358 17.07 -26.44 -16.81
CA LEU A 358 16.20 -26.89 -17.90
C LEU A 358 15.93 -28.38 -17.74
N ASN A 359 14.68 -28.79 -17.97
CA ASN A 359 14.29 -30.18 -17.99
C ASN A 359 14.22 -30.67 -19.45
N LEU A 360 14.97 -31.71 -19.80
CA LEU A 360 15.01 -32.30 -21.12
C LEU A 360 13.65 -32.85 -21.63
N PHE A 361 12.72 -33.11 -20.67
CA PHE A 361 11.39 -33.67 -20.96
C PHE A 361 10.28 -32.64 -20.85
N ASP A 362 10.62 -31.32 -20.82
CA ASP A 362 9.64 -30.25 -20.70
C ASP A 362 9.20 -29.79 -22.13
N ASP A 363 7.98 -30.13 -22.50
CA ASP A 363 7.35 -29.64 -23.73
C ASP A 363 7.19 -28.11 -23.78
N ASN A 364 7.35 -27.44 -22.63
CA ASN A 364 7.33 -25.97 -22.47
C ASN A 364 8.74 -25.40 -22.32
N ALA A 365 9.78 -26.01 -22.84
CA ALA A 365 11.12 -25.45 -22.87
C ALA A 365 11.11 -23.98 -23.36
N PRO A 366 12.01 -23.12 -22.84
CA PRO A 366 12.04 -21.71 -23.23
C PRO A 366 12.09 -21.57 -24.76
N ARG A 367 11.13 -20.84 -25.32
CA ARG A 367 11.06 -20.63 -26.77
C ARG A 367 12.25 -19.80 -27.23
N PRO A 368 12.90 -20.15 -28.35
CA PRO A 368 13.96 -19.32 -28.90
C PRO A 368 13.48 -17.88 -29.09
N GLY A 369 14.30 -16.90 -28.66
CA GLY A 369 13.97 -15.48 -28.77
C GLY A 369 12.90 -14.97 -27.81
N SER A 370 12.45 -15.77 -26.81
CA SER A 370 11.43 -15.38 -25.85
C SER A 370 11.81 -14.12 -25.04
N GLU A 371 13.03 -14.06 -24.54
CA GLU A 371 13.51 -12.91 -23.75
C GLU A 371 13.57 -11.63 -24.58
N GLN A 372 14.06 -11.72 -25.81
CA GLN A 372 14.11 -10.57 -26.73
C GLN A 372 12.70 -10.06 -27.04
N LEU A 373 11.75 -10.96 -27.31
CA LEU A 373 10.37 -10.57 -27.57
C LEU A 373 9.74 -9.86 -26.36
N MET A 374 9.92 -10.39 -25.15
CA MET A 374 9.38 -9.77 -23.94
C MET A 374 10.03 -8.41 -23.68
N THR A 375 11.34 -8.28 -23.89
CA THR A 375 12.07 -7.01 -23.75
C THR A 375 11.56 -5.96 -24.75
N VAL A 376 11.35 -6.33 -26.02
CA VAL A 376 10.78 -5.42 -27.03
C VAL A 376 9.38 -4.97 -26.63
N MET A 377 8.52 -5.88 -26.21
CA MET A 377 7.16 -5.53 -25.73
C MET A 377 7.19 -4.56 -24.56
N ASP A 378 8.00 -4.84 -23.54
CA ASP A 378 8.11 -4.00 -22.35
C ASP A 378 8.68 -2.61 -22.70
N THR A 379 9.70 -2.54 -23.57
CA THR A 379 10.31 -1.29 -24.03
C THR A 379 9.31 -0.43 -24.81
N LEU A 380 8.56 -1.01 -25.73
CA LEU A 380 7.55 -0.29 -26.51
C LEU A 380 6.41 0.21 -25.62
N ASN A 381 5.93 -0.61 -24.69
CA ASN A 381 4.90 -0.21 -23.73
C ASN A 381 5.37 0.85 -22.74
N ALA A 382 6.66 0.88 -22.39
CA ALA A 382 7.24 1.92 -21.55
C ALA A 382 7.34 3.25 -22.32
N LYS A 383 7.74 3.21 -23.60
CA LYS A 383 7.98 4.40 -24.44
C LYS A 383 6.67 5.02 -24.95
N GLU A 384 5.80 4.20 -25.55
CA GLU A 384 4.60 4.66 -26.27
C GLU A 384 3.34 4.66 -25.37
N GLY A 385 3.46 4.15 -24.15
CA GLY A 385 2.38 4.03 -23.19
C GLY A 385 1.92 2.59 -22.99
N ARG A 386 1.49 2.32 -21.76
CA ARG A 386 1.07 0.97 -21.35
C ARG A 386 -0.12 0.48 -22.17
N GLY A 387 -0.01 -0.73 -22.73
CA GLY A 387 -1.07 -1.36 -23.52
C GLY A 387 -1.02 -1.00 -25.00
N THR A 388 0.04 -0.35 -25.48
CA THR A 388 0.31 -0.17 -26.93
C THR A 388 0.43 -1.52 -27.63
N LEU A 389 1.23 -2.44 -27.05
CA LEU A 389 1.26 -3.85 -27.43
C LEU A 389 0.64 -4.70 -26.32
N TYR A 390 -0.26 -5.60 -26.70
CA TYR A 390 -0.94 -6.49 -25.76
C TYR A 390 -1.30 -7.83 -26.43
N PHE A 391 -1.55 -8.85 -25.63
CA PHE A 391 -1.97 -10.16 -26.12
C PHE A 391 -3.46 -10.14 -26.47
N ALA A 392 -3.84 -10.69 -27.61
CA ALA A 392 -5.24 -10.72 -28.09
C ALA A 392 -6.22 -11.27 -27.04
N GLY A 393 -5.79 -12.22 -26.20
CA GLY A 393 -6.58 -12.78 -25.11
C GLY A 393 -7.00 -11.76 -24.02
N GLN A 394 -6.40 -10.58 -23.98
CA GLN A 394 -6.79 -9.52 -23.05
C GLN A 394 -8.06 -8.77 -23.47
N GLY A 395 -8.47 -8.89 -24.76
CA GLY A 395 -9.63 -8.20 -25.32
C GLY A 395 -9.41 -6.70 -25.52
N ILE A 396 -10.23 -6.11 -26.39
CA ILE A 396 -10.16 -4.69 -26.73
C ILE A 396 -11.10 -3.87 -25.83
N GLN A 397 -12.34 -4.35 -25.67
CA GLN A 397 -13.37 -3.69 -24.84
C GLN A 397 -13.48 -4.43 -23.51
N GLN A 398 -13.07 -3.78 -22.45
CA GLN A 398 -13.04 -4.35 -21.09
C GLN A 398 -14.07 -3.66 -20.20
N GLN A 399 -15.34 -4.02 -20.32
CA GLN A 399 -16.45 -3.44 -19.53
C GLN A 399 -16.28 -3.66 -18.02
N TRP A 400 -15.53 -4.68 -17.64
CA TRP A 400 -15.21 -5.01 -16.24
C TRP A 400 -14.14 -4.10 -15.62
N GLN A 401 -13.55 -3.17 -16.38
CA GLN A 401 -12.52 -2.27 -15.88
C GLN A 401 -12.99 -1.50 -14.65
N MET A 402 -11.99 -1.09 -13.86
CA MET A 402 -12.21 -0.32 -12.63
C MET A 402 -12.86 1.01 -12.92
N LYS A 403 -13.98 1.30 -12.23
CA LYS A 403 -14.67 2.59 -12.29
C LYS A 403 -13.92 3.63 -11.47
N ARG A 404 -13.76 4.84 -12.03
CA ARG A 404 -13.20 6.04 -11.40
C ARG A 404 -13.98 7.25 -11.92
N ALA A 405 -15.19 7.44 -11.40
CA ALA A 405 -16.10 8.47 -11.91
C ALA A 405 -15.74 9.89 -11.46
N MET A 406 -14.94 10.02 -10.40
CA MET A 406 -14.55 11.28 -9.75
C MET A 406 -13.03 11.47 -9.76
N LEU A 407 -12.34 11.02 -10.83
CA LEU A 407 -10.90 11.14 -10.96
C LEU A 407 -10.50 12.60 -11.17
N SER A 408 -9.57 13.10 -10.36
CA SER A 408 -8.96 14.41 -10.55
C SER A 408 -7.98 14.42 -11.74
N PRO A 409 -7.64 15.59 -12.30
CA PRO A 409 -6.56 15.71 -13.27
C PRO A 409 -5.22 15.22 -12.72
N ARG A 410 -4.36 14.72 -13.60
CA ARG A 410 -3.01 14.30 -13.27
C ARG A 410 -2.04 15.47 -13.38
N TYR A 411 -2.20 16.43 -12.48
CA TYR A 411 -1.56 17.75 -12.54
C TYR A 411 -0.04 17.73 -12.73
N THR A 412 0.63 16.69 -12.25
CA THR A 412 2.11 16.62 -12.24
C THR A 412 2.69 15.62 -13.24
N THR A 413 1.87 14.72 -13.78
CA THR A 413 2.33 13.60 -14.61
C THR A 413 1.79 13.62 -16.03
N ARG A 414 0.86 14.55 -16.36
CA ARG A 414 0.31 14.67 -17.69
C ARG A 414 0.08 16.15 -18.07
N SER A 415 0.85 16.62 -19.04
CA SER A 415 0.81 18.02 -19.49
C SER A 415 -0.56 18.46 -20.02
N SER A 416 -1.34 17.56 -20.65
CA SER A 416 -2.69 17.87 -21.13
C SER A 416 -3.70 18.12 -20.01
N ASP A 417 -3.42 17.68 -18.79
CA ASP A 417 -4.29 17.84 -17.62
C ASP A 417 -3.94 19.09 -16.78
N LEU A 418 -2.94 19.88 -17.23
CA LEU A 418 -2.59 21.15 -16.58
C LEU A 418 -3.72 22.16 -16.68
N LEU A 419 -3.91 22.93 -15.60
CA LEU A 419 -4.86 24.04 -15.59
C LEU A 419 -4.47 25.09 -16.63
N ARG A 420 -5.41 25.46 -17.49
CA ARG A 420 -5.21 26.54 -18.46
C ARG A 420 -5.68 27.84 -17.83
N VAL A 421 -4.78 28.80 -17.74
CA VAL A 421 -5.11 30.17 -17.37
C VAL A 421 -5.78 30.83 -18.59
N LYS A 422 -6.96 31.44 -18.39
CA LYS A 422 -7.63 32.22 -19.42
C LYS A 422 -7.15 33.65 -19.37
#